data_fc33dcdc51156757a1b171fe31af1022
#
_entry.id   fc33dcdc51156757a1b171fe31af1022
#
_cell.length_a   1.000
_cell.length_b   1.000
_cell.length_c   1.000
_cell.angle_alpha   90.00
_cell.angle_beta   90.00
_cell.angle_gamma   90.00
#
_symmetry.space_group_name_H-M   'P 1'
#
loop_
_entity.id
_entity.type
_entity.pdbx_description
1 polymer ?
#
loop_
_entity_poly.entity_id
_entity_poly.type
_entity_poly.pdbx_seq_one_letter_code
_entity_poly.pdbx_strand_id
1 'polypeptide(L)'
;MFKNIYEAERTIAQMIDKDNGCSAHFKYIHSSNTCKLDLVTYNPLHRTHFLLHSLEGDTQIDALRKMHEYIVQMAHCRSKLLSYTIEWYNSDGKGESFVSSFYGTGIEDVVKKFLYGKSPNSITIFSIKLNPIS
;
A
#
# COMPACT_ATOMS: atom_id res chain seq x y z
N MET A 1 -14.77 -10.11 -15.75
CA MET A 1 -14.18 -8.77 -15.99
C MET A 1 -15.09 -7.69 -15.44
N PHE A 2 -14.52 -6.59 -15.00
CA PHE A 2 -15.30 -5.50 -14.39
C PHE A 2 -16.15 -4.76 -15.43
N LYS A 3 -17.40 -4.45 -15.06
CA LYS A 3 -18.32 -3.72 -15.91
C LYS A 3 -18.08 -2.21 -15.88
N ASN A 4 -17.57 -1.71 -14.77
CA ASN A 4 -17.33 -0.28 -14.59
C ASN A 4 -16.30 -0.05 -13.46
N ILE A 5 -15.89 1.20 -13.30
CA ILE A 5 -14.90 1.60 -12.32
C ILE A 5 -15.39 1.29 -10.90
N TYR A 6 -16.65 1.57 -10.60
CA TYR A 6 -17.21 1.34 -9.28
C TYR A 6 -17.12 -0.14 -8.87
N GLU A 7 -17.47 -1.05 -9.77
CA GLU A 7 -17.38 -2.49 -9.50
C GLU A 7 -15.95 -2.92 -9.24
N ALA A 8 -15.00 -2.42 -10.03
CA ALA A 8 -13.59 -2.73 -9.87
C ALA A 8 -13.05 -2.23 -8.52
N GLU A 9 -13.33 -0.99 -8.17
CA GLU A 9 -12.91 -0.42 -6.88
C GLU A 9 -13.49 -1.19 -5.71
N ARG A 10 -14.77 -1.51 -5.79
CA ARG A 10 -15.46 -2.27 -4.73
C ARG A 10 -14.83 -3.65 -4.53
N THR A 11 -14.55 -4.35 -5.62
CA THR A 11 -13.93 -5.69 -5.53
C THR A 11 -12.57 -5.62 -4.89
N ILE A 12 -11.73 -4.67 -5.31
CA ILE A 12 -10.39 -4.49 -4.75
C ILE A 12 -10.47 -4.10 -3.27
N ALA A 13 -11.36 -3.17 -2.93
CA ALA A 13 -11.53 -2.72 -1.55
C ALA A 13 -11.95 -3.87 -0.63
N GLN A 14 -12.83 -4.74 -1.08
CA GLN A 14 -13.26 -5.89 -0.30
C GLN A 14 -12.12 -6.88 -0.07
N MET A 15 -11.26 -7.09 -1.05
CA MET A 15 -10.09 -7.95 -0.91
C MET A 15 -9.13 -7.41 0.16
N ILE A 16 -8.90 -6.10 0.16
CA ILE A 16 -8.00 -5.45 1.11
C ILE A 16 -8.58 -5.49 2.53
N ASP A 17 -9.85 -5.17 2.69
CA ASP A 17 -10.51 -5.19 3.99
C ASP A 17 -10.47 -6.59 4.60
N LYS A 18 -10.76 -7.60 3.80
CA LYS A 18 -10.77 -9.00 4.26
C LYS A 18 -9.40 -9.43 4.78
N ASP A 19 -8.33 -9.04 4.11
CA ASP A 19 -6.99 -9.49 4.47
C ASP A 19 -6.38 -8.70 5.63
N ASN A 20 -6.63 -7.38 5.68
CA ASN A 20 -5.88 -6.47 6.55
C ASN A 20 -6.73 -5.63 7.48
N GLY A 21 -8.05 -5.59 7.30
CA GLY A 21 -8.91 -4.70 8.07
C GLY A 21 -8.68 -3.23 7.76
N CYS A 22 -8.07 -2.92 6.62
CA CYS A 22 -7.79 -1.55 6.19
C CYS A 22 -8.78 -1.11 5.14
N SER A 23 -9.03 0.19 5.05
CA SER A 23 -9.83 0.74 3.96
C SER A 23 -8.93 1.12 2.79
N ALA A 24 -9.48 0.99 1.58
CA ALA A 24 -8.76 1.28 0.35
C ALA A 24 -9.16 2.64 -0.19
N HIS A 25 -8.17 3.39 -0.67
CA HIS A 25 -8.38 4.68 -1.32
C HIS A 25 -7.66 4.67 -2.66
N PHE A 26 -8.37 5.08 -3.70
CA PHE A 26 -7.88 5.04 -5.08
C PHE A 26 -7.54 6.46 -5.52
N LYS A 27 -6.29 6.70 -5.85
CA LYS A 27 -5.84 8.00 -6.33
C LYS A 27 -5.43 7.86 -7.78
N TYR A 28 -6.09 8.62 -8.66
CA TYR A 28 -5.83 8.59 -10.10
C TYR A 28 -5.09 9.84 -10.52
N ILE A 29 -4.06 9.67 -11.33
CA ILE A 29 -3.29 10.77 -11.91
C ILE A 29 -3.34 10.59 -13.42
N HIS A 30 -4.03 11.50 -14.10
CA HIS A 30 -4.21 11.42 -15.54
C HIS A 30 -3.10 12.17 -16.27
N SER A 31 -2.54 11.52 -17.27
CA SER A 31 -1.64 12.11 -18.26
C SER A 31 -2.30 12.05 -19.62
N SER A 32 -1.64 12.57 -20.67
CA SER A 32 -2.25 12.64 -21.99
C SER A 32 -2.70 11.29 -22.54
N ASN A 33 -1.97 10.20 -22.25
CA ASN A 33 -2.26 8.87 -22.78
C ASN A 33 -2.31 7.78 -21.71
N THR A 34 -2.16 8.14 -20.45
CA THR A 34 -2.08 7.13 -19.38
C THR A 34 -2.85 7.59 -18.14
N CYS A 35 -3.20 6.61 -17.33
CA CYS A 35 -3.77 6.84 -15.99
C CYS A 35 -2.91 6.10 -14.99
N LYS A 36 -2.28 6.84 -14.10
CA LYS A 36 -1.55 6.26 -12.97
C LYS A 36 -2.51 6.04 -11.82
N LEU A 37 -2.47 4.86 -11.24
CA LEU A 37 -3.28 4.52 -10.07
C LEU A 37 -2.37 4.26 -8.88
N ASP A 38 -2.55 5.04 -7.82
CA ASP A 38 -1.97 4.78 -6.52
C ASP A 38 -3.05 4.16 -5.64
N LEU A 39 -2.84 2.93 -5.20
CA LEU A 39 -3.72 2.28 -4.25
C LEU A 39 -3.15 2.49 -2.86
N VAL A 40 -3.88 3.24 -2.07
CA VAL A 40 -3.48 3.65 -0.72
C VAL A 40 -4.39 2.95 0.28
N THR A 41 -3.83 2.44 1.36
CA THR A 41 -4.62 1.83 2.43
C THR A 41 -4.56 2.71 3.67
N TYR A 42 -5.67 2.77 4.38
CA TYR A 42 -5.76 3.46 5.66
C TYR A 42 -5.87 2.42 6.77
N ASN A 43 -4.96 2.50 7.72
CA ASN A 43 -4.98 1.63 8.89
C ASN A 43 -5.58 2.41 10.07
N PRO A 44 -6.79 2.06 10.53
CA PRO A 44 -7.43 2.81 11.61
C PRO A 44 -6.69 2.68 12.94
N LEU A 45 -5.94 1.60 13.16
CA LEU A 45 -5.15 1.43 14.39
C LEU A 45 -3.99 2.42 14.45
N HIS A 46 -3.38 2.71 13.32
CA HIS A 46 -2.24 3.65 13.24
C HIS A 46 -2.66 5.05 12.81
N ARG A 47 -3.91 5.24 12.41
CA ARG A 47 -4.47 6.52 11.94
C ARG A 47 -3.64 7.14 10.82
N THR A 48 -3.16 6.31 9.91
CA THR A 48 -2.29 6.77 8.84
C THR A 48 -2.52 5.97 7.56
N HIS A 49 -2.07 6.55 6.45
CA HIS A 49 -2.18 5.96 5.13
C HIS A 49 -0.83 5.41 4.70
N PHE A 50 -0.86 4.28 3.98
CA PHE A 50 0.33 3.68 3.38
C PHE A 50 0.05 3.36 1.93
N LEU A 51 1.06 3.50 1.09
CA LEU A 51 0.95 3.08 -0.30
C LEU A 51 1.05 1.57 -0.38
N LEU A 52 0.02 0.92 -0.95
CA LEU A 52 0.08 -0.51 -1.22
C LEU A 52 0.85 -0.77 -2.51
N HIS A 53 0.47 -0.08 -3.58
CA HIS A 53 1.11 -0.26 -4.89
C HIS A 53 0.71 0.85 -5.85
N SER A 54 1.59 1.16 -6.80
CA SER A 54 1.34 2.10 -7.89
C SER A 54 1.56 1.41 -9.22
N LEU A 55 0.73 1.72 -10.18
CA LEU A 55 0.91 1.25 -11.56
C LEU A 55 0.23 2.19 -12.55
N GLU A 56 0.48 1.96 -13.83
CA GLU A 56 -0.12 2.76 -14.89
C GLU A 56 -0.92 1.86 -15.83
N GLY A 57 -2.01 2.40 -16.33
CA GLY A 57 -2.83 1.79 -17.37
C GLY A 57 -3.17 2.83 -18.43
N ASP A 58 -3.79 2.40 -19.51
CA ASP A 58 -4.23 3.31 -20.56
C ASP A 58 -5.44 4.12 -20.12
N THR A 59 -6.31 3.51 -19.33
CA THR A 59 -7.53 4.13 -18.79
C THR A 59 -7.64 3.79 -17.30
N GLN A 60 -8.61 4.42 -16.62
CA GLN A 60 -8.88 4.08 -15.22
C GLN A 60 -9.25 2.60 -15.05
N ILE A 61 -10.12 2.09 -15.91
CA ILE A 61 -10.54 0.68 -15.82
C ILE A 61 -9.39 -0.27 -16.13
N ASP A 62 -8.50 0.09 -17.03
CA ASP A 62 -7.31 -0.70 -17.33
C ASP A 62 -6.36 -0.74 -16.14
N ALA A 63 -6.13 0.41 -15.51
CA ALA A 63 -5.30 0.49 -14.29
C ALA A 63 -5.91 -0.34 -13.16
N LEU A 64 -7.23 -0.28 -12.98
CA LEU A 64 -7.90 -1.08 -11.95
C LEU A 64 -7.81 -2.57 -12.22
N ARG A 65 -7.94 -2.99 -13.47
CA ARG A 65 -7.79 -4.39 -13.86
C ARG A 65 -6.39 -4.89 -13.53
N LYS A 66 -5.37 -4.11 -13.87
CA LYS A 66 -3.98 -4.44 -13.57
C LYS A 66 -3.72 -4.49 -12.06
N MET A 67 -4.33 -3.58 -11.31
CA MET A 67 -4.21 -3.58 -9.85
C MET A 67 -4.85 -4.82 -9.24
N HIS A 68 -6.02 -5.22 -9.75
CA HIS A 68 -6.67 -6.44 -9.30
C HIS A 68 -5.79 -7.67 -9.54
N GLU A 69 -5.20 -7.76 -10.73
CA GLU A 69 -4.27 -8.86 -11.05
C GLU A 69 -3.07 -8.87 -10.11
N TYR A 70 -2.51 -7.69 -9.82
CA TYR A 70 -1.39 -7.57 -8.88
C TYR A 70 -1.76 -8.12 -7.51
N ILE A 71 -2.92 -7.75 -6.97
CA ILE A 71 -3.36 -8.18 -5.65
C ILE A 71 -3.58 -9.70 -5.61
N VAL A 72 -4.19 -10.25 -6.65
CA VAL A 72 -4.39 -11.70 -6.75
C VAL A 72 -3.05 -12.43 -6.78
N GLN A 73 -2.12 -11.95 -7.60
CA GLN A 73 -0.78 -12.55 -7.68
C GLN A 73 -0.01 -12.42 -6.37
N MET A 74 -0.13 -11.30 -5.69
CA MET A 74 0.52 -11.10 -4.40
C MET A 74 0.02 -12.10 -3.36
N ALA A 75 -1.28 -12.39 -3.36
CA ALA A 75 -1.85 -13.37 -2.45
C ALA A 75 -1.29 -14.78 -2.70
N HIS A 76 -1.01 -15.12 -3.95
CA HIS A 76 -0.44 -16.42 -4.33
C HIS A 76 1.08 -16.48 -4.22
N CYS A 77 1.76 -15.35 -4.33
CA CYS A 77 3.22 -15.27 -4.45
C CYS A 77 3.89 -14.55 -3.28
N ARG A 78 3.26 -14.54 -2.10
CA ARG A 78 3.84 -13.90 -0.91
C ARG A 78 5.23 -14.42 -0.57
N SER A 79 5.52 -15.69 -0.90
CA SER A 79 6.85 -16.27 -0.68
C SER A 79 7.97 -15.61 -1.48
N LYS A 80 7.64 -14.84 -2.52
CA LYS A 80 8.63 -14.15 -3.34
C LYS A 80 8.90 -12.72 -2.85
N LEU A 81 8.13 -12.23 -1.90
CA LEU A 81 8.30 -10.92 -1.31
C LEU A 81 8.93 -11.07 0.07
N LEU A 82 9.73 -10.08 0.43
CA LEU A 82 10.31 -10.03 1.76
C LEU A 82 9.34 -9.29 2.70
N SER A 83 9.27 -9.76 3.92
CA SER A 83 8.44 -9.15 4.96
C SER A 83 9.31 -8.32 5.89
N TYR A 84 8.91 -7.08 6.17
CA TYR A 84 9.65 -6.18 7.04
C TYR A 84 8.73 -5.64 8.13
N THR A 85 9.31 -5.42 9.30
CA THR A 85 8.66 -4.72 10.40
C THR A 85 9.35 -3.39 10.60
N ILE A 86 8.57 -2.30 10.58
CA ILE A 86 9.06 -0.94 10.81
C ILE A 86 8.53 -0.48 12.17
N GLU A 87 9.45 -0.08 13.06
CA GLU A 87 9.11 0.57 14.31
C GLU A 87 9.32 2.06 14.15
N TRP A 88 8.31 2.85 14.46
CA TRP A 88 8.33 4.28 14.18
C TRP A 88 7.50 5.06 15.20
N TYR A 89 7.71 6.38 15.23
CA TYR A 89 6.89 7.28 16.02
C TYR A 89 6.75 8.61 15.30
N ASN A 90 5.73 9.38 15.68
CA ASN A 90 5.53 10.73 15.17
C ASN A 90 6.55 11.67 15.81
N SER A 91 7.18 12.51 14.98
CA SER A 91 8.22 13.42 15.45
C SER A 91 7.69 14.58 16.29
N ASP A 92 6.38 14.64 16.52
CA ASP A 92 5.78 15.67 17.37
C ASP A 92 6.05 15.46 18.87
N GLY A 93 6.75 14.40 19.22
CA GLY A 93 7.24 14.19 20.58
C GLY A 93 6.21 13.64 21.56
N LYS A 94 5.09 13.11 21.09
CA LYS A 94 4.06 12.58 21.99
C LYS A 94 4.35 11.14 22.47
N GLY A 95 5.50 10.60 22.14
CA GLY A 95 6.03 9.40 22.78
C GLY A 95 5.38 8.09 22.44
N GLU A 96 4.35 8.08 21.60
CA GLU A 96 3.69 6.84 21.21
C GLU A 96 4.41 6.22 20.02
N SER A 97 4.85 4.97 20.17
CA SER A 97 5.49 4.24 19.08
C SER A 97 4.53 3.25 18.46
N PHE A 98 4.77 2.95 17.19
CA PHE A 98 3.95 2.04 16.39
C PHE A 98 4.82 1.00 15.73
N VAL A 99 4.20 -0.13 15.42
CA VAL A 99 4.84 -1.22 14.68
C VAL A 99 3.98 -1.52 13.46
N SER A 100 4.57 -1.43 12.28
CA SER A 100 3.86 -1.69 11.02
C SER A 100 4.63 -2.71 10.20
N SER A 101 3.92 -3.60 9.54
CA SER A 101 4.53 -4.65 8.72
C SER A 101 4.21 -4.43 7.25
N PHE A 102 5.20 -4.67 6.40
CA PHE A 102 5.08 -4.47 4.96
C PHE A 102 5.74 -5.62 4.20
N TYR A 103 5.18 -5.93 3.05
CA TYR A 103 5.82 -6.79 2.07
C TYR A 103 6.42 -5.93 0.97
N GLY A 104 7.61 -6.25 0.55
CA GLY A 104 8.28 -5.52 -0.52
C GLY A 104 9.49 -6.27 -1.06
N THR A 105 10.09 -5.71 -2.09
CA THR A 105 11.25 -6.29 -2.77
C THR A 105 12.56 -6.00 -2.04
N GLY A 106 12.54 -5.07 -1.11
CA GLY A 106 13.71 -4.67 -0.33
C GLY A 106 13.38 -3.52 0.58
N ILE A 107 14.37 -3.06 1.35
CA ILE A 107 14.19 -1.98 2.33
C ILE A 107 13.72 -0.69 1.65
N GLU A 108 14.31 -0.32 0.51
CA GLU A 108 13.94 0.91 -0.18
C GLU A 108 12.48 0.92 -0.61
N ASP A 109 12.00 -0.20 -1.14
CA ASP A 109 10.61 -0.35 -1.55
C ASP A 109 9.66 -0.18 -0.37
N VAL A 110 9.98 -0.80 0.76
CA VAL A 110 9.18 -0.77 1.97
C VAL A 110 9.14 0.64 2.57
N VAL A 111 10.28 1.33 2.63
CA VAL A 111 10.36 2.70 3.13
C VAL A 111 9.56 3.65 2.24
N LYS A 112 9.63 3.48 0.94
CA LYS A 112 8.85 4.27 -0.01
C LYS A 112 7.35 4.11 0.22
N LYS A 113 6.89 2.88 0.43
CA LYS A 113 5.48 2.61 0.71
C LYS A 113 5.05 3.22 2.04
N PHE A 114 5.90 3.10 3.04
CA PHE A 114 5.63 3.64 4.38
C PHE A 114 5.53 5.17 4.36
N LEU A 115 6.45 5.85 3.67
CA LEU A 115 6.52 7.31 3.67
C LEU A 115 5.59 7.98 2.67
N TYR A 116 4.84 7.23 1.91
CA TYR A 116 3.92 7.78 0.91
C TYR A 116 2.99 8.82 1.52
N GLY A 117 2.97 10.02 0.92
CA GLY A 117 2.11 11.10 1.38
C GLY A 117 2.52 11.74 2.71
N LYS A 118 3.69 11.39 3.24
CA LYS A 118 4.17 11.88 4.53
C LYS A 118 5.42 12.74 4.36
N SER A 119 5.54 13.77 5.18
CA SER A 119 6.78 14.54 5.26
C SER A 119 7.83 13.71 6.00
N PRO A 120 9.06 13.57 5.46
CA PRO A 120 10.12 12.83 6.15
C PRO A 120 10.42 13.35 7.55
N ASN A 121 10.16 14.65 7.80
CA ASN A 121 10.41 15.25 9.10
C ASN A 121 9.31 14.99 10.13
N SER A 122 8.16 14.48 9.70
CA SER A 122 7.02 14.23 10.59
C SER A 122 7.09 12.88 11.28
N ILE A 123 7.98 12.00 10.85
CA ILE A 123 8.07 10.62 11.34
C ILE A 123 9.53 10.26 11.58
N THR A 124 9.77 9.57 12.67
CA THR A 124 11.07 8.97 12.95
C THR A 124 10.94 7.46 12.89
N ILE A 125 11.73 6.84 12.02
CA ILE A 125 11.87 5.39 11.95
C ILE A 125 13.07 5.02 12.80
N PHE A 126 12.87 4.19 13.82
CA PHE A 126 14.00 3.79 14.64
C PHE A 126 14.43 2.34 14.47
N SER A 127 13.67 1.56 13.70
CA SER A 127 14.05 0.18 13.42
C SER A 127 13.34 -0.29 12.15
N ILE A 128 14.10 -0.95 11.28
CA ILE A 128 13.55 -1.71 10.15
C ILE A 128 14.16 -3.10 10.26
N LYS A 129 13.31 -4.10 10.39
CA LYS A 129 13.76 -5.47 10.60
C LYS A 129 13.20 -6.37 9.51
N LEU A 130 14.08 -7.16 8.88
CA LEU A 130 13.66 -8.22 7.98
C LEU A 130 13.11 -9.37 8.83
N ASN A 131 11.86 -9.73 8.59
CA ASN A 131 11.24 -10.82 9.32
C ASN A 131 11.70 -12.16 8.77
N PRO A 132 11.98 -13.14 9.65
CA PRO A 132 12.39 -14.47 9.17
C PRO A 132 11.30 -15.12 8.32
N ILE A 133 11.73 -15.84 7.31
CA ILE A 133 10.84 -16.69 6.52
C ILE A 133 10.99 -18.10 7.05
N SER A 134 9.88 -18.64 7.53
CA SER A 134 9.86 -20.01 8.03
C SER A 134 9.29 -20.97 7.02
#